data_33fadb73f595d7d7f4abad87a9c9c9e7
#
_entry.id   33fadb73f595d7d7f4abad87a9c9c9e7
#
_cell.length_a   1.000
_cell.length_b   1.000
_cell.length_c   1.000
_cell.angle_alpha   90.00
_cell.angle_beta   90.00
_cell.angle_gamma   90.00
#
_symmetry.space_group_name_H-M   'P 1'
#
loop_
_entity.id
_entity.type
_entity.pdbx_description
1 polymer ?
#
loop_
_entity_poly.entity_id
_entity_poly.type
_entity_poly.pdbx_seq_one_letter_code
_entity_poly.pdbx_strand_id
1 'polypeptide(L)'
;ADTGAGTGRELWAHNISNLSTWRVTDIASGSADSWPGTYMEILVGDTLYFSSYEVSSGYEMWAHNTSNLSTWRVKDISSSGSSNPGQYMSILLGDTIYFSANDGTTGTELWAHDTSNGSTWRVADIYTGSFGSAPGYWSGTIQVENTIYFSANDGVTGHEFWAHQPSRIDYNTN
;
A
#
# COMPACT_ATOMS: atom_id res chain seq x y z
N ALA A 1 19.29 -0.61 -1.18
CA ALA A 1 20.69 -0.73 -0.78
C ALA A 1 21.22 0.63 -0.34
N ASP A 2 22.00 0.67 0.72
CA ASP A 2 22.77 1.84 1.12
C ASP A 2 24.16 1.74 0.46
N THR A 3 24.59 2.76 -0.29
CA THR A 3 25.90 2.79 -0.94
C THR A 3 27.01 3.31 -0.03
N GLY A 4 26.72 3.69 1.21
CA GLY A 4 27.66 4.37 2.10
C GLY A 4 28.07 5.78 1.68
N ALA A 5 27.49 6.31 0.61
CA ALA A 5 27.79 7.63 0.03
C ALA A 5 26.85 8.74 0.52
N GLY A 6 26.14 8.53 1.64
CA GLY A 6 25.22 9.53 2.21
C GLY A 6 23.91 9.70 1.41
N THR A 7 23.44 8.64 0.74
CA THR A 7 22.22 8.66 -0.09
C THR A 7 21.06 7.89 0.52
N GLY A 8 21.22 7.32 1.70
CA GLY A 8 20.20 6.53 2.37
C GLY A 8 19.86 5.21 1.66
N ARG A 9 18.82 4.52 2.19
CA ARG A 9 18.25 3.31 1.57
C ARG A 9 17.12 3.73 0.64
N GLU A 10 17.34 3.54 -0.66
CA GLU A 10 16.40 3.95 -1.70
C GLU A 10 15.96 2.76 -2.57
N LEU A 11 15.02 3.00 -3.50
CA LEU A 11 14.62 2.00 -4.49
C LEU A 11 15.73 1.86 -5.54
N TRP A 12 16.18 0.62 -5.73
CA TRP A 12 17.21 0.27 -6.71
C TRP A 12 16.68 -0.76 -7.70
N ALA A 13 17.21 -0.71 -8.91
CA ALA A 13 16.94 -1.68 -9.96
C ALA A 13 18.25 -2.34 -10.43
N HIS A 14 18.14 -3.62 -10.83
CA HIS A 14 19.21 -4.37 -11.45
C HIS A 14 18.71 -5.04 -12.72
N ASN A 15 19.37 -4.78 -13.84
CA ASN A 15 19.07 -5.42 -15.12
C ASN A 15 19.95 -6.66 -15.29
N ILE A 16 19.32 -7.83 -15.31
CA ILE A 16 20.03 -9.12 -15.42
C ILE A 16 20.62 -9.38 -16.81
N SER A 17 20.17 -8.66 -17.84
CA SER A 17 20.65 -8.87 -19.22
C SER A 17 21.99 -8.15 -19.48
N ASN A 18 22.18 -6.97 -18.89
CA ASN A 18 23.41 -6.17 -19.08
C ASN A 18 24.18 -5.93 -17.79
N LEU A 19 23.70 -6.51 -16.67
CA LEU A 19 24.30 -6.45 -15.32
C LEU A 19 24.45 -5.01 -14.77
N SER A 20 23.68 -4.07 -15.28
CA SER A 20 23.67 -2.70 -14.74
C SER A 20 22.82 -2.61 -13.48
N THR A 21 23.26 -1.78 -12.53
CA THR A 21 22.53 -1.48 -11.28
C THR A 21 22.46 0.02 -11.12
N TRP A 22 21.28 0.56 -10.82
CA TRP A 22 21.09 2.00 -10.62
C TRP A 22 20.06 2.30 -9.54
N ARG A 23 20.17 3.47 -8.92
CA ARG A 23 19.14 4.00 -8.05
C ARG A 23 17.97 4.50 -8.90
N VAL A 24 16.75 4.04 -8.63
CA VAL A 24 15.55 4.41 -9.37
C VAL A 24 15.14 5.84 -9.03
N THR A 25 15.14 6.17 -7.75
CA THR A 25 14.69 7.47 -7.25
C THR A 25 15.31 7.78 -5.89
N ASP A 26 15.26 9.04 -5.46
CA ASP A 26 15.66 9.56 -4.15
C ASP A 26 14.40 10.07 -3.45
N ILE A 27 13.64 9.15 -2.84
CA ILE A 27 12.35 9.49 -2.19
C ILE A 27 12.60 10.27 -0.90
N ALA A 28 13.47 9.75 -0.04
CA ALA A 28 13.90 10.45 1.17
C ALA A 28 15.20 11.19 0.89
N SER A 29 15.11 12.44 0.44
CA SER A 29 16.24 13.20 -0.09
C SER A 29 17.46 13.27 0.86
N GLY A 30 18.65 13.18 0.27
CA GLY A 30 19.92 13.27 0.99
C GLY A 30 20.33 11.94 1.63
N SER A 31 20.69 11.96 2.93
CA SER A 31 21.13 10.77 3.67
C SER A 31 20.01 10.03 4.41
N ALA A 32 18.77 10.47 4.27
CA ALA A 32 17.62 9.80 4.88
C ALA A 32 17.30 8.50 4.13
N ASP A 33 16.74 7.54 4.84
CA ASP A 33 16.29 6.25 4.29
C ASP A 33 14.82 6.32 3.90
N SER A 34 14.46 5.90 2.70
CA SER A 34 13.05 5.79 2.24
C SER A 34 12.43 4.43 2.50
N TRP A 35 13.22 3.40 2.82
CA TRP A 35 12.74 2.06 3.17
C TRP A 35 11.65 1.50 2.22
N PRO A 36 11.85 1.48 0.91
CA PRO A 36 10.83 1.06 -0.03
C PRO A 36 10.47 -0.41 0.16
N GLY A 37 9.17 -0.73 0.12
CA GLY A 37 8.66 -2.09 0.27
C GLY A 37 8.59 -2.61 1.71
N THR A 38 8.76 -1.76 2.74
CA THR A 38 8.75 -2.20 4.14
C THR A 38 7.47 -2.93 4.53
N TYR A 39 6.31 -2.47 4.06
CA TYR A 39 5.02 -3.02 4.43
C TYR A 39 4.28 -3.68 3.27
N MET A 40 4.41 -3.16 2.06
CA MET A 40 3.78 -3.70 0.86
C MET A 40 4.61 -3.49 -0.39
N GLU A 41 4.50 -4.44 -1.33
CA GLU A 41 4.98 -4.33 -2.70
C GLU A 41 4.07 -5.17 -3.61
N ILE A 42 3.49 -4.55 -4.62
CA ILE A 42 2.56 -5.19 -5.57
C ILE A 42 2.85 -4.66 -6.97
N LEU A 43 3.05 -5.56 -7.93
CA LEU A 43 3.20 -5.22 -9.35
C LEU A 43 1.86 -5.36 -10.07
N VAL A 44 1.42 -4.28 -10.75
CA VAL A 44 0.23 -4.27 -11.61
C VAL A 44 0.62 -3.74 -12.98
N GLY A 45 0.58 -4.60 -13.98
CA GLY A 45 1.13 -4.26 -15.30
C GLY A 45 2.61 -3.82 -15.19
N ASP A 46 2.91 -2.61 -15.66
CA ASP A 46 4.26 -2.03 -15.58
C ASP A 46 4.47 -1.14 -14.35
N THR A 47 3.53 -1.12 -13.41
CA THR A 47 3.61 -0.25 -12.24
C THR A 47 3.79 -1.03 -10.96
N LEU A 48 4.90 -0.76 -10.26
CA LEU A 48 5.18 -1.26 -8.92
C LEU A 48 4.58 -0.30 -7.89
N TYR A 49 3.66 -0.79 -7.07
CA TYR A 49 3.09 -0.09 -5.91
C TYR A 49 3.78 -0.58 -4.65
N PHE A 50 4.20 0.34 -3.78
CA PHE A 50 4.96 -0.02 -2.58
C PHE A 50 4.80 1.01 -1.46
N SER A 51 5.03 0.61 -0.22
CA SER A 51 5.16 1.53 0.89
C SER A 51 6.54 2.16 0.89
N SER A 52 6.64 3.47 1.13
CA SER A 52 7.93 4.15 1.27
C SER A 52 7.85 5.35 2.20
N TYR A 53 8.93 5.63 2.89
CA TYR A 53 9.06 6.74 3.82
C TYR A 53 9.61 7.98 3.11
N GLU A 54 8.95 9.10 3.36
CA GLU A 54 9.43 10.44 3.02
C GLU A 54 9.44 11.30 4.28
N VAL A 55 10.47 12.12 4.49
CA VAL A 55 10.65 12.92 5.72
C VAL A 55 9.45 13.83 6.02
N SER A 56 8.80 14.34 4.98
CA SER A 56 7.69 15.28 5.09
C SER A 56 6.32 14.65 5.40
N SER A 57 6.12 13.37 5.03
CA SER A 57 4.81 12.70 5.08
C SER A 57 4.82 11.35 5.79
N GLY A 58 6.00 10.85 6.20
CA GLY A 58 6.10 9.51 6.77
C GLY A 58 5.96 8.40 5.74
N TYR A 59 5.50 7.22 6.18
CA TYR A 59 5.23 6.09 5.29
C TYR A 59 3.91 6.27 4.57
N GLU A 60 3.97 6.42 3.24
CA GLU A 60 2.82 6.50 2.36
C GLU A 60 2.91 5.50 1.19
N MET A 61 1.83 5.38 0.41
CA MET A 61 1.82 4.55 -0.80
C MET A 61 2.49 5.30 -1.94
N TRP A 62 3.47 4.66 -2.55
CA TRP A 62 4.22 5.14 -3.69
C TRP A 62 4.05 4.20 -4.88
N ALA A 63 4.29 4.73 -6.07
CA ALA A 63 4.29 3.95 -7.29
C ALA A 63 5.48 4.29 -8.17
N HIS A 64 6.00 3.29 -8.88
CA HIS A 64 7.03 3.42 -9.91
C HIS A 64 6.60 2.70 -11.17
N ASN A 65 6.49 3.42 -12.28
CA ASN A 65 6.21 2.83 -13.59
C ASN A 65 7.52 2.48 -14.29
N THR A 66 7.71 1.18 -14.57
CA THR A 66 8.95 0.65 -15.15
C THR A 66 9.12 0.97 -16.64
N SER A 67 8.03 1.31 -17.34
CA SER A 67 8.06 1.65 -18.78
C SER A 67 8.49 3.08 -19.05
N ASN A 68 8.01 4.05 -18.25
CA ASN A 68 8.33 5.47 -18.40
C ASN A 68 9.24 6.03 -17.31
N LEU A 69 9.63 5.18 -16.34
CA LEU A 69 10.55 5.47 -15.24
C LEU A 69 10.06 6.59 -14.28
N SER A 70 8.77 6.90 -14.28
CA SER A 70 8.21 7.86 -13.33
C SER A 70 8.00 7.23 -11.95
N THR A 71 8.25 8.01 -10.90
CA THR A 71 7.96 7.63 -9.50
C THR A 71 7.13 8.75 -8.85
N TRP A 72 6.07 8.38 -8.15
CA TRP A 72 5.19 9.35 -7.49
C TRP A 72 4.58 8.80 -6.21
N ARG A 73 4.23 9.67 -5.29
CA ARG A 73 3.38 9.33 -4.16
C ARG A 73 1.94 9.20 -4.66
N VAL A 74 1.31 8.05 -4.44
CA VAL A 74 -0.05 7.75 -4.89
C VAL A 74 -1.06 8.60 -4.13
N LYS A 75 -0.93 8.63 -2.80
CA LYS A 75 -1.77 9.41 -1.91
C LYS A 75 -1.06 9.70 -0.61
N ASP A 76 -1.28 10.90 -0.06
CA ASP A 76 -1.03 11.27 1.32
C ASP A 76 -2.30 10.90 2.12
N ILE A 77 -2.30 9.69 2.70
CA ILE A 77 -3.47 9.17 3.43
C ILE A 77 -3.52 9.80 4.82
N SER A 78 -2.36 9.92 5.48
CA SER A 78 -2.25 10.54 6.79
C SER A 78 -1.55 11.89 6.72
N SER A 79 -2.30 12.97 6.64
CA SER A 79 -1.74 14.33 6.54
C SER A 79 -0.89 14.78 7.75
N SER A 80 -0.86 14.00 8.82
CA SER A 80 -0.13 14.32 10.05
C SER A 80 1.00 13.34 10.39
N GLY A 81 1.29 12.36 9.50
CA GLY A 81 2.33 11.36 9.74
C GLY A 81 2.21 10.15 8.81
N SER A 82 2.66 9.00 9.26
CA SER A 82 2.65 7.79 8.46
C SER A 82 1.27 7.13 8.40
N SER A 83 0.81 6.78 7.21
CA SER A 83 -0.36 5.91 7.03
C SER A 83 -0.02 4.41 7.12
N ASN A 84 1.27 4.04 7.00
CA ASN A 84 1.78 2.67 7.03
C ASN A 84 0.99 1.71 6.11
N PRO A 85 0.87 2.00 4.81
CA PRO A 85 0.01 1.24 3.90
C PRO A 85 0.52 -0.19 3.76
N GLY A 86 -0.38 -1.16 3.96
CA GLY A 86 -0.06 -2.59 3.88
C GLY A 86 0.59 -3.20 5.12
N GLN A 87 0.69 -2.47 6.23
CA GLN A 87 1.38 -2.95 7.44
C GLN A 87 0.88 -4.31 7.93
N TYR A 88 -0.42 -4.58 7.79
CA TYR A 88 -1.02 -5.82 8.24
C TYR A 88 -1.56 -6.66 7.10
N MET A 89 -2.00 -6.04 6.02
CA MET A 89 -2.44 -6.72 4.81
C MET A 89 -2.29 -5.87 3.57
N SER A 90 -1.97 -6.52 2.45
CA SER A 90 -2.13 -5.97 1.11
C SER A 90 -2.43 -7.10 0.13
N ILE A 91 -3.36 -6.88 -0.80
CA ILE A 91 -3.75 -7.85 -1.80
C ILE A 91 -4.31 -7.16 -3.05
N LEU A 92 -4.00 -7.70 -4.22
CA LEU A 92 -4.59 -7.27 -5.49
C LEU A 92 -5.80 -8.14 -5.81
N LEU A 93 -6.94 -7.51 -6.09
CA LEU A 93 -8.15 -8.17 -6.58
C LEU A 93 -8.69 -7.39 -7.79
N GLY A 94 -8.62 -8.00 -8.97
CA GLY A 94 -8.87 -7.28 -10.23
C GLY A 94 -7.87 -6.14 -10.41
N ASP A 95 -8.37 -4.93 -10.66
CA ASP A 95 -7.56 -3.72 -10.78
C ASP A 95 -7.45 -2.94 -9.46
N THR A 96 -7.89 -3.51 -8.33
CA THR A 96 -7.92 -2.82 -7.05
C THR A 96 -6.96 -3.45 -6.05
N ILE A 97 -6.08 -2.65 -5.48
CA ILE A 97 -5.23 -3.02 -4.35
C ILE A 97 -5.98 -2.71 -3.06
N TYR A 98 -6.26 -3.73 -2.24
CA TYR A 98 -6.81 -3.60 -0.89
C TYR A 98 -5.68 -3.68 0.12
N PHE A 99 -5.68 -2.80 1.10
CA PHE A 99 -4.59 -2.72 2.09
C PHE A 99 -5.05 -2.09 3.42
N SER A 100 -4.32 -2.39 4.48
CA SER A 100 -4.49 -1.69 5.76
C SER A 100 -3.79 -0.34 5.71
N ALA A 101 -4.43 0.74 6.20
CA ALA A 101 -3.78 2.05 6.36
C ALA A 101 -4.47 2.89 7.44
N ASN A 102 -3.72 3.83 8.02
CA ASN A 102 -4.15 4.76 9.06
C ASN A 102 -4.21 6.20 8.50
N ASP A 103 -5.36 6.85 8.57
CA ASP A 103 -5.53 8.23 8.13
C ASP A 103 -5.18 9.29 9.20
N GLY A 104 -4.76 8.84 10.39
CA GLY A 104 -4.45 9.72 11.53
C GLY A 104 -5.68 10.15 12.33
N THR A 105 -6.88 9.72 11.94
CA THR A 105 -8.16 10.10 12.60
C THR A 105 -9.02 8.93 13.03
N THR A 106 -9.10 7.88 12.20
CA THR A 106 -9.95 6.71 12.43
C THR A 106 -9.17 5.44 12.75
N GLY A 107 -7.85 5.57 12.96
CA GLY A 107 -6.98 4.41 13.19
C GLY A 107 -6.72 3.64 11.90
N THR A 108 -6.22 2.41 12.05
CA THR A 108 -5.88 1.55 10.91
C THR A 108 -7.11 0.81 10.43
N GLU A 109 -7.59 1.12 9.24
CA GLU A 109 -8.78 0.56 8.61
C GLU A 109 -8.48 -0.08 7.25
N LEU A 110 -9.50 -0.69 6.61
CA LEU A 110 -9.40 -1.23 5.25
C LEU A 110 -9.51 -0.11 4.22
N TRP A 111 -8.50 -0.01 3.37
CA TRP A 111 -8.39 0.94 2.28
C TRP A 111 -8.29 0.23 0.93
N ALA A 112 -8.59 0.95 -0.13
CA ALA A 112 -8.48 0.49 -1.50
C ALA A 112 -7.86 1.54 -2.42
N HIS A 113 -7.12 1.08 -3.42
CA HIS A 113 -6.61 1.88 -4.52
C HIS A 113 -6.95 1.20 -5.85
N ASP A 114 -7.75 1.87 -6.68
CA ASP A 114 -8.07 1.42 -8.03
C ASP A 114 -6.98 1.87 -8.99
N THR A 115 -6.23 0.91 -9.54
CA THR A 115 -5.09 1.17 -10.42
C THR A 115 -5.50 1.62 -11.81
N SER A 116 -6.76 1.41 -12.20
CA SER A 116 -7.30 1.78 -13.52
C SER A 116 -7.62 3.27 -13.63
N ASN A 117 -8.05 3.90 -12.53
CA ASN A 117 -8.44 5.31 -12.48
C ASN A 117 -7.68 6.16 -11.45
N GLY A 118 -6.82 5.53 -10.64
CA GLY A 118 -5.97 6.20 -9.65
C GLY A 118 -6.68 6.66 -8.38
N SER A 119 -7.95 6.27 -8.15
CA SER A 119 -8.67 6.65 -6.94
C SER A 119 -8.25 5.83 -5.72
N THR A 120 -8.18 6.49 -4.56
CA THR A 120 -7.85 5.86 -3.27
C THR A 120 -8.87 6.27 -2.23
N TRP A 121 -9.47 5.29 -1.53
CA TRP A 121 -10.52 5.53 -0.53
C TRP A 121 -10.46 4.54 0.62
N ARG A 122 -11.03 4.91 1.77
CA ARG A 122 -11.32 3.99 2.86
C ARG A 122 -12.54 3.16 2.50
N VAL A 123 -12.42 1.83 2.53
CA VAL A 123 -13.50 0.89 2.20
C VAL A 123 -14.53 0.84 3.30
N ALA A 124 -14.06 0.74 4.56
CA ALA A 124 -14.91 0.66 5.73
C ALA A 124 -14.23 1.28 6.95
N ASP A 125 -15.02 1.83 7.87
CA ASP A 125 -14.67 2.20 9.23
C ASP A 125 -15.22 1.11 10.15
N ILE A 126 -14.47 -0.01 10.24
CA ILE A 126 -14.92 -1.23 10.92
C ILE A 126 -14.93 -0.99 12.43
N TYR A 127 -13.88 -0.37 12.96
CA TYR A 127 -13.84 0.07 14.35
C TYR A 127 -14.13 1.57 14.40
N THR A 128 -15.41 1.93 14.53
CA THR A 128 -15.83 3.35 14.48
C THR A 128 -15.14 4.20 15.53
N GLY A 129 -14.60 5.34 15.10
CA GLY A 129 -13.88 6.29 15.96
C GLY A 129 -12.37 6.32 15.71
N SER A 130 -11.58 6.61 16.75
CA SER A 130 -10.12 6.79 16.61
C SER A 130 -9.30 5.52 16.80
N PHE A 131 -9.92 4.41 17.14
CA PHE A 131 -9.26 3.11 17.26
C PHE A 131 -9.35 2.37 15.92
N GLY A 132 -8.28 1.72 15.52
CA GLY A 132 -8.28 0.99 14.24
C GLY A 132 -8.76 -0.45 14.37
N SER A 133 -9.42 -0.95 13.34
CA SER A 133 -9.81 -2.36 13.23
C SER A 133 -8.64 -3.31 12.95
N ALA A 134 -7.49 -2.77 12.51
CA ALA A 134 -6.27 -3.49 12.19
C ALA A 134 -6.50 -4.71 11.26
N PRO A 135 -7.07 -4.50 10.05
CA PRO A 135 -7.43 -5.59 9.14
C PRO A 135 -6.20 -6.41 8.72
N GLY A 136 -6.30 -7.73 8.87
CA GLY A 136 -5.22 -8.67 8.56
C GLY A 136 -4.20 -8.93 9.66
N TYR A 137 -4.26 -8.22 10.78
CA TYR A 137 -3.23 -8.28 11.84
C TYR A 137 -3.02 -9.69 12.41
N TRP A 138 -4.08 -10.45 12.64
CA TRP A 138 -4.00 -11.76 13.31
C TRP A 138 -4.00 -12.97 12.38
N SER A 139 -4.63 -12.89 11.21
CA SER A 139 -4.82 -14.08 10.36
C SER A 139 -4.28 -13.92 8.93
N GLY A 140 -3.69 -12.75 8.61
CA GLY A 140 -3.37 -12.44 7.22
C GLY A 140 -4.63 -12.25 6.37
N THR A 141 -4.48 -12.44 5.05
CA THR A 141 -5.56 -12.20 4.08
C THR A 141 -5.60 -13.34 3.08
N ILE A 142 -6.80 -13.81 2.77
CA ILE A 142 -7.05 -14.86 1.78
C ILE A 142 -8.07 -14.35 0.76
N GLN A 143 -7.79 -14.58 -0.52
CA GLN A 143 -8.75 -14.36 -1.60
C GLN A 143 -9.40 -15.67 -1.99
N VAL A 144 -10.73 -15.64 -2.09
CA VAL A 144 -11.51 -16.72 -2.70
C VAL A 144 -12.47 -16.07 -3.71
N GLU A 145 -12.26 -16.38 -4.99
CA GLU A 145 -13.00 -15.73 -6.08
C GLU A 145 -12.93 -14.20 -6.00
N ASN A 146 -14.07 -13.52 -5.90
CA ASN A 146 -14.18 -12.07 -5.80
C ASN A 146 -14.40 -11.61 -4.34
N THR A 147 -13.88 -12.33 -3.38
CA THR A 147 -14.03 -12.01 -1.96
C THR A 147 -12.67 -12.09 -1.26
N ILE A 148 -12.35 -11.06 -0.47
CA ILE A 148 -11.21 -11.08 0.42
C ILE A 148 -11.68 -11.34 1.85
N TYR A 149 -10.97 -12.24 2.54
CA TYR A 149 -11.21 -12.63 3.93
C TYR A 149 -10.02 -12.20 4.77
N PHE A 150 -10.29 -11.60 5.91
CA PHE A 150 -9.26 -11.07 6.81
C PHE A 150 -9.78 -10.99 8.26
N SER A 151 -8.88 -10.92 9.23
CA SER A 151 -9.25 -10.61 10.61
C SER A 151 -9.43 -9.11 10.79
N ALA A 152 -10.40 -8.68 11.61
CA ALA A 152 -10.53 -7.28 12.03
C ALA A 152 -11.28 -7.18 13.36
N ASN A 153 -11.07 -6.08 14.10
CA ASN A 153 -11.74 -5.77 15.34
C ASN A 153 -12.81 -4.67 15.11
N ASP A 154 -14.05 -4.91 15.52
CA ASP A 154 -15.14 -3.93 15.43
C ASP A 154 -15.31 -3.05 16.69
N GLY A 155 -14.49 -3.30 17.72
CA GLY A 155 -14.56 -2.61 19.00
C GLY A 155 -15.70 -3.07 19.92
N VAL A 156 -16.50 -4.05 19.50
CA VAL A 156 -17.67 -4.57 20.26
C VAL A 156 -17.50 -6.06 20.55
N THR A 157 -17.26 -6.86 19.51
CA THR A 157 -17.15 -8.32 19.61
C THR A 157 -15.69 -8.80 19.65
N GLY A 158 -14.73 -7.92 19.42
CA GLY A 158 -13.31 -8.23 19.37
C GLY A 158 -12.81 -8.52 17.96
N HIS A 159 -11.81 -9.40 17.87
CA HIS A 159 -11.24 -9.80 16.58
C HIS A 159 -12.02 -10.97 15.99
N GLU A 160 -12.67 -10.71 14.85
CA GLU A 160 -13.48 -11.67 14.13
C GLU A 160 -12.97 -11.85 12.70
N PHE A 161 -13.51 -12.85 12.01
CA PHE A 161 -13.22 -13.09 10.60
C PHE A 161 -14.22 -12.31 9.73
N TRP A 162 -13.70 -11.42 8.91
CA TRP A 162 -14.45 -10.51 8.05
C TRP A 162 -14.32 -10.91 6.59
N ALA A 163 -15.33 -10.55 5.80
CA ALA A 163 -15.31 -10.71 4.36
C ALA A 163 -15.66 -9.38 3.69
N HIS A 164 -14.91 -9.01 2.67
CA HIS A 164 -15.25 -7.90 1.78
C HIS A 164 -15.39 -8.42 0.35
N GLN A 165 -16.56 -8.18 -0.24
CA GLN A 165 -16.85 -8.45 -1.64
C GLN A 165 -17.07 -7.11 -2.34
N PRO A 166 -16.18 -6.68 -3.26
CA PRO A 166 -16.41 -5.51 -4.08
C PRO A 166 -17.71 -5.66 -4.88
N SER A 167 -18.45 -4.58 -5.03
CA SER A 167 -19.61 -4.56 -5.92
C SER A 167 -19.19 -5.04 -7.30
N ARG A 168 -19.90 -6.03 -7.87
CA ARG A 168 -19.64 -6.48 -9.24
C ARG A 168 -19.73 -5.28 -10.17
N ILE A 169 -18.63 -4.92 -10.80
CA ILE A 169 -18.69 -4.16 -12.04
C ILE A 169 -19.16 -5.20 -13.06
N ASP A 170 -20.43 -5.13 -13.47
CA ASP A 170 -20.94 -5.97 -14.55
C ASP A 170 -20.23 -5.56 -15.84
N TYR A 171 -19.20 -6.29 -16.23
CA TYR A 171 -18.60 -6.21 -17.57
C TYR A 171 -19.50 -6.86 -18.62
N ASN A 172 -20.82 -6.71 -18.50
CA ASN A 172 -21.78 -7.01 -19.54
C ASN A 172 -22.05 -5.73 -20.35
N THR A 173 -21.09 -5.37 -21.20
CA THR A 173 -21.37 -4.51 -22.33
C THR A 173 -20.97 -5.26 -23.59
N ASN A 174 -21.99 -5.60 -24.34
CA ASN A 174 -22.09 -6.21 -25.67
C ASN A 174 -20.95 -5.85 -26.64
#